data_47acffd49ba13467c050f1381438bc12
#
_entry.id   47acffd49ba13467c050f1381438bc12
#
_cell.length_a   1.000
_cell.length_b   1.000
_cell.length_c   1.000
_cell.angle_alpha   90.00
_cell.angle_beta   90.00
_cell.angle_gamma   90.00
#
_symmetry.space_group_name_H-M   'P 1'
#
loop_
_entity.id
_entity.type
_entity.pdbx_description
1 polymer ?
#
loop_
_entity_poly.entity_id
_entity_poly.type
_entity_poly.pdbx_seq_one_letter_code
_entity_poly.pdbx_strand_id
1 'polypeptide(L)'
;QAMPGPVVFLGGRTRGRDWRPEALRLLQNYRLTFISPWRANYPNPEDDIPGHSAAVLWEKAAIDRADICLFWLSDALNNQASRVEIGYALGRGKQVLVGAEPGFFGAEHLTCFAGLVLSTSLPGLLSRLENLVIKLENRLETK
;
A
#
# COMPACT_ATOMS: atom_id res chain seq x y z
N GLN A 1 -2.57 -28.68 -4.92
CA GLN A 1 -1.94 -27.46 -4.43
C GLN A 1 -2.82 -26.26 -4.69
N ALA A 2 -3.14 -25.48 -3.65
CA ALA A 2 -3.94 -24.29 -3.81
C ALA A 2 -3.17 -23.23 -4.60
N MET A 3 -3.84 -22.59 -5.55
CA MET A 3 -3.26 -21.45 -6.26
C MET A 3 -2.99 -20.32 -5.26
N PRO A 4 -1.83 -19.67 -5.34
CA PRO A 4 -1.59 -18.50 -4.50
C PRO A 4 -2.60 -17.40 -4.84
N GLY A 5 -3.09 -16.73 -3.83
CA GLY A 5 -3.95 -15.58 -4.02
C GLY A 5 -3.16 -14.34 -4.40
N PRO A 6 -3.84 -13.19 -4.51
CA PRO A 6 -3.18 -11.93 -4.82
C PRO A 6 -2.12 -11.55 -3.78
N VAL A 7 -1.10 -10.85 -4.23
CA VAL A 7 -0.05 -10.29 -3.38
C VAL A 7 -0.37 -8.82 -3.17
N VAL A 8 -0.46 -8.40 -1.90
CA VAL A 8 -0.83 -7.04 -1.51
C VAL A 8 0.35 -6.37 -0.81
N PHE A 9 0.82 -5.27 -1.37
CA PHE A 9 1.82 -4.42 -0.73
C PHE A 9 1.12 -3.37 0.13
N LEU A 10 1.52 -3.27 1.40
CA LEU A 10 0.95 -2.33 2.36
C LEU A 10 1.90 -1.15 2.56
N GLY A 11 1.79 -0.16 1.70
CA GLY A 11 2.65 1.02 1.69
C GLY A 11 2.10 2.18 2.51
N GLY A 12 2.80 3.29 2.42
CA GLY A 12 2.42 4.52 3.08
C GLY A 12 3.12 4.71 4.42
N ARG A 13 2.42 5.27 5.38
CA ARG A 13 2.97 5.65 6.66
C ARG A 13 3.73 4.52 7.35
N THR A 14 5.00 4.74 7.67
CA THR A 14 5.87 3.81 8.39
C THR A 14 6.26 4.30 9.78
N ARG A 15 5.91 5.54 10.12
CA ARG A 15 6.20 6.13 11.43
C ARG A 15 4.91 6.26 12.23
N GLY A 16 5.05 6.27 13.56
CA GLY A 16 3.92 6.33 14.46
C GLY A 16 3.23 4.99 14.62
N ARG A 17 1.96 5.01 15.02
CA ARG A 17 1.19 3.78 15.20
C ARG A 17 1.04 3.04 13.87
N ASP A 18 1.37 1.76 13.89
CA ASP A 18 1.21 0.93 12.70
C ASP A 18 -0.27 0.59 12.47
N TRP A 19 -0.75 0.90 11.27
CA TRP A 19 -2.14 0.63 10.87
C TRP A 19 -2.31 -0.73 10.20
N ARG A 20 -1.22 -1.39 9.86
CA ARG A 20 -1.24 -2.63 9.06
C ARG A 20 -1.88 -3.82 9.75
N PRO A 21 -1.76 -3.99 11.09
CA PRO A 21 -2.44 -5.09 11.76
C PRO A 21 -3.96 -5.12 11.55
N GLU A 22 -4.58 -3.96 11.38
CA GLU A 22 -6.03 -3.89 11.10
C GLU A 22 -6.36 -4.51 9.75
N ALA A 23 -5.53 -4.24 8.74
CA ALA A 23 -5.70 -4.84 7.41
C ALA A 23 -5.52 -6.37 7.47
N LEU A 24 -4.49 -6.83 8.18
CA LEU A 24 -4.21 -8.24 8.31
C LEU A 24 -5.37 -8.97 9.01
N ARG A 25 -5.91 -8.37 10.06
CA ARG A 25 -7.03 -8.96 10.80
C ARG A 25 -8.30 -9.03 9.96
N LEU A 26 -8.61 -7.96 9.24
CA LEU A 26 -9.81 -7.90 8.41
C LEU A 26 -9.80 -8.94 7.31
N LEU A 27 -8.63 -9.19 6.72
CA LEU A 27 -8.50 -10.03 5.54
C LEU A 27 -7.89 -11.40 5.81
N GLN A 28 -7.80 -11.81 7.09
CA GLN A 28 -7.14 -13.06 7.48
C GLN A 28 -7.77 -14.32 6.87
N ASN A 29 -9.05 -14.26 6.52
CA ASN A 29 -9.78 -15.42 5.97
C ASN A 29 -9.72 -15.48 4.43
N TYR A 30 -9.13 -14.49 3.80
CA TYR A 30 -8.96 -14.49 2.35
C TYR A 30 -7.60 -15.08 1.98
N ARG A 31 -7.52 -15.65 0.80
CA ARG A 31 -6.27 -16.20 0.29
C ARG A 31 -5.42 -15.06 -0.28
N LEU A 32 -4.57 -14.50 0.57
CA LEU A 32 -3.73 -13.34 0.24
C LEU A 32 -2.33 -13.53 0.79
N THR A 33 -1.37 -12.89 0.13
CA THR A 33 -0.03 -12.70 0.66
C THR A 33 0.17 -11.19 0.88
N PHE A 34 0.52 -10.81 2.10
CA PHE A 34 0.81 -9.42 2.41
C PHE A 34 2.32 -9.17 2.45
N ILE A 35 2.74 -8.05 1.89
CA ILE A 35 4.11 -7.56 2.00
C ILE A 35 4.05 -6.22 2.71
N SER A 36 4.71 -6.14 3.87
CA SER A 36 4.72 -4.91 4.68
C SER A 36 6.15 -4.42 4.87
N PRO A 37 6.45 -3.16 4.50
CA PRO A 37 7.76 -2.57 4.75
C PRO A 37 7.95 -2.13 6.20
N TRP A 38 6.87 -2.08 6.99
CA TRP A 38 6.95 -1.56 8.35
C TRP A 38 7.76 -2.48 9.26
N ARG A 39 8.65 -1.87 10.05
CA ARG A 39 9.41 -2.51 11.11
C ARG A 39 9.87 -1.46 12.11
N ALA A 40 10.05 -1.89 13.37
CA ALA A 40 10.41 -0.97 14.47
C ALA A 40 11.73 -0.24 14.22
N ASN A 41 12.70 -0.92 13.58
CA ASN A 41 14.02 -0.38 13.32
C ASN A 41 14.22 -0.04 11.84
N TYR A 42 13.25 0.65 11.25
CA TYR A 42 13.36 1.05 9.85
C TYR A 42 14.56 1.99 9.67
N PRO A 43 15.49 1.68 8.75
CA PRO A 43 16.69 2.50 8.56
C PRO A 43 16.35 3.93 8.18
N ASN A 44 17.05 4.88 8.83
CA ASN A 44 16.86 6.30 8.60
C ASN A 44 17.99 6.80 7.69
N PRO A 45 17.70 7.56 6.62
CA PRO A 45 18.76 8.06 5.72
C PRO A 45 19.80 8.95 6.42
N GLU A 46 19.42 9.59 7.54
CA GLU A 46 20.36 10.44 8.30
C GLU A 46 21.37 9.63 9.10
N ASP A 47 20.98 8.42 9.53
CA ASP A 47 21.80 7.60 10.43
C ASP A 47 22.46 6.43 9.71
N ASP A 48 21.84 5.90 8.66
CA ASP A 48 22.29 4.68 7.98
C ASP A 48 21.92 4.74 6.50
N ILE A 49 22.70 5.47 5.72
CA ILE A 49 22.45 5.62 4.28
C ILE A 49 22.45 4.27 3.54
N PRO A 50 23.45 3.38 3.74
CA PRO A 50 23.43 2.08 3.05
C PRO A 50 22.23 1.22 3.42
N GLY A 51 21.86 1.16 4.70
CA GLY A 51 20.71 0.40 5.15
C GLY A 51 19.40 0.96 4.63
N HIS A 52 19.27 2.28 4.58
CA HIS A 52 18.09 2.93 4.01
C HIS A 52 17.97 2.67 2.51
N SER A 53 19.08 2.76 1.77
CA SER A 53 19.08 2.46 0.32
C SER A 53 18.66 1.02 0.05
N ALA A 54 19.16 0.07 0.86
CA ALA A 54 18.75 -1.33 0.74
C ALA A 54 17.26 -1.51 1.01
N ALA A 55 16.70 -0.81 2.00
CA ALA A 55 15.28 -0.86 2.32
C ALA A 55 14.43 -0.30 1.16
N VAL A 56 14.86 0.79 0.55
CA VAL A 56 14.19 1.39 -0.60
C VAL A 56 14.15 0.42 -1.78
N LEU A 57 15.28 -0.24 -2.09
CA LEU A 57 15.33 -1.22 -3.17
C LEU A 57 14.47 -2.45 -2.86
N TRP A 58 14.40 -2.86 -1.60
CA TRP A 58 13.51 -3.93 -1.17
C TRP A 58 12.04 -3.57 -1.41
N GLU A 59 11.66 -2.33 -1.10
CA GLU A 59 10.30 -1.84 -1.34
C GLU A 59 9.95 -1.84 -2.83
N LYS A 60 10.89 -1.44 -3.67
CA LYS A 60 10.70 -1.47 -5.13
C LYS A 60 10.44 -2.90 -5.60
N ALA A 61 11.25 -3.85 -5.15
CA ALA A 61 11.06 -5.26 -5.50
C ALA A 61 9.72 -5.80 -4.99
N ALA A 62 9.29 -5.36 -3.80
CA ALA A 62 8.00 -5.75 -3.24
C ALA A 62 6.84 -5.24 -4.09
N ILE A 63 6.90 -3.99 -4.53
CA ILE A 63 5.89 -3.43 -5.44
C ILE A 63 5.87 -4.19 -6.75
N ASP A 64 7.03 -4.53 -7.31
CA ASP A 64 7.11 -5.30 -8.55
C ASP A 64 6.42 -6.68 -8.43
N ARG A 65 6.47 -7.29 -7.25
CA ARG A 65 5.82 -8.57 -6.98
C ARG A 65 4.33 -8.45 -6.68
N ALA A 66 3.87 -7.29 -6.24
CA ALA A 66 2.49 -7.10 -5.80
C ALA A 66 1.52 -7.07 -6.96
N ASP A 67 0.30 -7.51 -6.70
CA ASP A 67 -0.85 -7.34 -7.61
C ASP A 67 -1.63 -6.09 -7.22
N ILE A 68 -1.71 -5.83 -5.93
CA ILE A 68 -2.42 -4.69 -5.35
C ILE A 68 -1.44 -3.93 -4.47
N CYS A 69 -1.41 -2.61 -4.62
CA CYS A 69 -0.62 -1.73 -3.76
C CYS A 69 -1.57 -0.80 -3.01
N LEU A 70 -1.59 -0.91 -1.70
CA LEU A 70 -2.46 -0.13 -0.84
C LEU A 70 -1.61 0.84 -0.03
N PHE A 71 -2.00 2.11 -0.04
CA PHE A 71 -1.27 3.17 0.65
C PHE A 71 -2.19 3.93 1.60
N TRP A 72 -1.75 4.05 2.86
CA TRP A 72 -2.40 4.91 3.85
C TRP A 72 -1.46 6.06 4.19
N LEU A 73 -1.86 7.29 3.88
CA LEU A 73 -1.01 8.46 3.96
C LEU A 73 -1.34 9.30 5.21
N SER A 74 -0.31 9.87 5.81
CA SER A 74 -0.44 10.71 7.00
C SER A 74 -0.64 12.18 6.61
N ASP A 75 -1.42 12.91 7.41
CA ASP A 75 -1.56 14.36 7.26
C ASP A 75 -0.29 15.10 7.71
N ALA A 76 0.41 14.55 8.69
CA ALA A 76 1.53 15.22 9.37
C ALA A 76 2.86 15.14 8.61
N LEU A 77 2.95 14.31 7.58
CA LEU A 77 4.19 14.04 6.84
C LEU A 77 4.00 14.37 5.37
N ASN A 78 5.09 14.76 4.71
CA ASN A 78 5.03 15.06 3.28
C ASN A 78 4.74 13.83 2.41
N ASN A 79 4.92 12.64 2.94
CA ASN A 79 4.66 11.37 2.23
C ASN A 79 5.39 11.30 0.88
N GLN A 80 6.62 11.84 0.82
CA GLN A 80 7.37 11.93 -0.44
C GLN A 80 7.67 10.56 -1.03
N ALA A 81 8.16 9.64 -0.21
CA ALA A 81 8.46 8.28 -0.65
C ALA A 81 7.20 7.59 -1.17
N SER A 82 6.09 7.72 -0.45
CA SER A 82 4.82 7.11 -0.85
C SER A 82 4.33 7.66 -2.20
N ARG A 83 4.50 8.94 -2.46
CA ARG A 83 4.10 9.54 -3.74
C ARG A 83 4.90 8.95 -4.90
N VAL A 84 6.21 8.74 -4.71
CA VAL A 84 7.05 8.10 -5.72
C VAL A 84 6.62 6.65 -5.93
N GLU A 85 6.37 5.93 -4.85
CA GLU A 85 5.94 4.53 -4.91
C GLU A 85 4.57 4.38 -5.60
N ILE A 86 3.63 5.27 -5.31
CA ILE A 86 2.32 5.29 -5.96
C ILE A 86 2.48 5.48 -7.47
N GLY A 87 3.27 6.48 -7.88
CA GLY A 87 3.51 6.73 -9.30
C GLY A 87 4.18 5.54 -9.98
N TYR A 88 5.15 4.93 -9.33
CA TYR A 88 5.81 3.74 -9.85
C TYR A 88 4.82 2.58 -10.01
N ALA A 89 4.01 2.30 -9.00
CA ALA A 89 3.03 1.22 -9.03
C ALA A 89 2.02 1.41 -10.17
N LEU A 90 1.52 2.64 -10.34
CA LEU A 90 0.60 2.98 -11.43
C LEU A 90 1.27 2.75 -12.78
N GLY A 91 2.51 3.19 -12.95
CA GLY A 91 3.27 3.01 -14.19
C GLY A 91 3.55 1.54 -14.49
N ARG A 92 3.59 0.69 -13.48
CA ARG A 92 3.76 -0.77 -13.62
C ARG A 92 2.43 -1.50 -13.83
N GLY A 93 1.33 -0.79 -13.92
CA GLY A 93 0.02 -1.41 -14.15
C GLY A 93 -0.59 -2.11 -12.95
N LYS A 94 -0.13 -1.77 -11.74
CA LYS A 94 -0.68 -2.37 -10.52
C LYS A 94 -2.05 -1.78 -10.17
N GLN A 95 -2.86 -2.55 -9.45
CA GLN A 95 -4.06 -2.04 -8.82
C GLN A 95 -3.62 -1.20 -7.61
N VAL A 96 -3.95 0.09 -7.60
CA VAL A 96 -3.50 1.01 -6.55
C VAL A 96 -4.70 1.58 -5.81
N LEU A 97 -4.72 1.39 -4.50
CA LEU A 97 -5.74 1.95 -3.61
C LEU A 97 -5.05 2.88 -2.62
N VAL A 98 -5.57 4.10 -2.51
CA VAL A 98 -4.95 5.13 -1.65
C VAL A 98 -6.01 5.74 -0.74
N GLY A 99 -5.66 5.88 0.52
CA GLY A 99 -6.40 6.67 1.49
C GLY A 99 -5.46 7.61 2.22
N ALA A 100 -6.03 8.63 2.83
CA ALA A 100 -5.26 9.64 3.54
C ALA A 100 -6.01 10.14 4.76
N GLU A 101 -5.27 10.47 5.81
CA GLU A 101 -5.85 11.09 7.00
C GLU A 101 -6.43 12.47 6.66
N PRO A 102 -7.46 12.92 7.42
CA PRO A 102 -7.98 14.28 7.24
C PRO A 102 -6.84 15.30 7.37
N GLY A 103 -6.85 16.31 6.52
CA GLY A 103 -5.79 17.30 6.49
C GLY A 103 -4.60 16.95 5.62
N PHE A 104 -4.65 15.81 4.93
CA PHE A 104 -3.60 15.44 3.97
C PHE A 104 -3.43 16.53 2.92
N PHE A 105 -2.18 16.94 2.70
CA PHE A 105 -1.85 18.09 1.86
C PHE A 105 -1.38 17.64 0.47
N GLY A 106 -1.79 18.39 -0.56
CA GLY A 106 -1.30 18.17 -1.92
C GLY A 106 -1.91 16.94 -2.60
N ALA A 107 -3.21 16.77 -2.46
CA ALA A 107 -3.92 15.61 -3.03
C ALA A 107 -4.09 15.68 -4.54
N GLU A 108 -3.94 16.87 -5.15
CA GLU A 108 -4.30 17.10 -6.56
C GLU A 108 -3.51 16.25 -7.54
N HIS A 109 -2.23 15.99 -7.26
CA HIS A 109 -1.45 15.10 -8.13
C HIS A 109 -1.93 13.66 -8.05
N LEU A 110 -2.53 13.25 -6.93
CA LEU A 110 -3.09 11.91 -6.79
C LEU A 110 -4.50 11.83 -7.41
N THR A 111 -5.34 12.83 -7.19
CA THR A 111 -6.73 12.81 -7.64
C THR A 111 -6.89 13.30 -9.06
N CYS A 112 -6.37 14.49 -9.38
CA CYS A 112 -6.56 15.11 -10.70
C CYS A 112 -5.56 14.58 -11.73
N PHE A 113 -4.29 14.49 -11.37
CA PHE A 113 -3.25 14.04 -12.30
C PHE A 113 -3.28 12.53 -12.49
N ALA A 114 -3.27 11.77 -11.40
CA ALA A 114 -3.23 10.31 -11.46
C ALA A 114 -4.61 9.65 -11.53
N GLY A 115 -5.67 10.41 -11.31
CA GLY A 115 -7.04 9.89 -11.43
C GLY A 115 -7.48 8.99 -10.27
N LEU A 116 -6.80 9.07 -9.13
CA LEU A 116 -7.12 8.22 -7.98
C LEU A 116 -8.27 8.79 -7.15
N VAL A 117 -9.07 7.91 -6.55
CA VAL A 117 -10.07 8.28 -5.56
C VAL A 117 -9.45 8.02 -4.19
N LEU A 118 -9.32 9.07 -3.36
CA LEU A 118 -8.75 8.93 -2.03
C LEU A 118 -9.83 8.58 -1.02
N SER A 119 -9.63 7.50 -0.28
CA SER A 119 -10.45 7.19 0.88
C SER A 119 -10.06 8.14 2.02
N THR A 120 -11.05 8.64 2.75
CA THR A 120 -10.82 9.62 3.83
C THR A 120 -10.73 8.97 5.21
N SER A 121 -10.91 7.67 5.29
CA SER A 121 -10.77 6.91 6.53
C SER A 121 -10.11 5.57 6.25
N LEU A 122 -9.41 5.05 7.25
CA LEU A 122 -8.80 3.73 7.15
C LEU A 122 -9.85 2.61 6.96
N PRO A 123 -10.95 2.58 7.73
CA PRO A 123 -11.99 1.58 7.46
C PRO A 123 -12.54 1.64 6.04
N GLY A 124 -12.72 2.84 5.49
CA GLY A 124 -13.19 3.00 4.11
C GLY A 124 -12.19 2.45 3.10
N LEU A 125 -10.90 2.71 3.31
CA LEU A 125 -9.84 2.16 2.46
C LEU A 125 -9.79 0.64 2.53
N LEU A 126 -9.88 0.07 3.72
CA LEU A 126 -9.85 -1.38 3.91
C LEU A 126 -11.09 -2.05 3.31
N SER A 127 -12.25 -1.41 3.36
CA SER A 127 -13.44 -1.88 2.65
C SER A 127 -13.24 -1.97 1.15
N ARG A 128 -12.58 -0.97 0.56
CA ARG A 128 -12.25 -0.99 -0.86
C ARG A 128 -11.30 -2.13 -1.20
N LEU A 129 -10.32 -2.37 -0.34
CA LEU A 129 -9.40 -3.49 -0.52
C LEU A 129 -10.15 -4.82 -0.46
N GLU A 130 -11.02 -5.00 0.53
CA GLU A 130 -11.81 -6.21 0.67
C GLU A 130 -12.68 -6.46 -0.57
N ASN A 131 -13.35 -5.43 -1.06
CA ASN A 131 -14.19 -5.53 -2.26
C ASN A 131 -13.37 -5.93 -3.49
N LEU A 132 -12.17 -5.39 -3.62
CA LEU A 132 -11.28 -5.75 -4.73
C LEU A 132 -10.81 -7.21 -4.63
N VAL A 133 -10.48 -7.66 -3.43
CA VAL A 133 -10.08 -9.06 -3.18
C VAL A 133 -11.21 -10.01 -3.54
N ILE A 134 -12.44 -9.72 -3.10
CA ILE A 134 -13.62 -10.52 -3.42
C ILE A 134 -13.82 -10.59 -4.94
N LYS A 135 -13.70 -9.47 -5.61
CA LYS A 135 -13.84 -9.38 -7.05
C LYS A 135 -12.81 -10.26 -7.78
N LEU A 136 -11.56 -10.23 -7.32
CA LEU A 136 -10.50 -11.04 -7.90
C LEU A 136 -10.71 -12.54 -7.64
N GLU A 137 -11.17 -12.91 -6.45
CA GLU A 137 -11.51 -14.30 -6.13
C GLU A 137 -12.63 -14.81 -7.04
N ASN A 138 -13.68 -14.01 -7.22
CA ASN A 138 -14.81 -14.40 -8.08
C ASN A 138 -14.38 -14.59 -9.54
N ARG A 139 -13.44 -13.79 -10.02
CA ARG A 139 -12.90 -13.97 -11.38
C ARG A 139 -12.14 -15.29 -11.52
N LEU A 140 -11.41 -15.70 -10.49
CA LEU A 140 -10.69 -16.97 -10.51
C LEU A 140 -11.64 -18.16 -10.48
N GLU A 141 -12.76 -18.05 -9.76
CA GLU A 141 -13.75 -19.13 -9.67
C GLU A 141 -14.57 -19.33 -10.94
N THR A 142 -14.71 -18.26 -11.75
CA THR A 142 -15.51 -18.33 -12.99
C THR A 142 -14.72 -18.78 -14.22
N LYS A 143 -13.43 -19.04 -14.06
CA LYS A 143 -12.59 -19.53 -15.17
C LYS A 143 -12.46 -21.06 -15.20
#